data_1bcbcdcae18405e7d3f7e57d56d535b6
#
_entry.id   1bcbcdcae18405e7d3f7e57d56d535b6
#
_cell.length_a   1.000
_cell.length_b   1.000
_cell.length_c   1.000
_cell.angle_alpha   90.00
_cell.angle_beta   90.00
_cell.angle_gamma   90.00
#
_symmetry.space_group_name_H-M   'P 1'
#
loop_
_entity.id
_entity.type
_entity.pdbx_description
1 polymer ?
#
loop_
_entity_poly.entity_id
_entity_poly.type
_entity_poly.pdbx_seq_one_letter_code
_entity_poly.pdbx_strand_id
1 'polypeptide(L)'
;MSRKWIMIILLVSIGGMAILLWGCPPPVVSVRPPEPRVEVYGPSPHPDAVWISGYWRHRGGEWIWVPGHWERRPRPHSVWVPGRWEPRRGGWVWRPGHWEYR
;
A
#
# COMPACT_ATOMS: atom_id res chain seq x y z
N MET A 1 37.63 34.68 -4.47
CA MET A 1 37.55 33.74 -5.59
C MET A 1 36.72 32.51 -5.28
N SER A 2 36.99 31.84 -4.20
CA SER A 2 36.35 30.59 -3.84
C SER A 2 34.91 30.70 -3.32
N ARG A 3 34.49 31.81 -2.76
CA ARG A 3 33.18 32.01 -2.11
C ARG A 3 31.98 31.79 -3.07
N LYS A 4 32.08 32.29 -4.29
CA LYS A 4 31.01 32.19 -5.28
C LYS A 4 30.82 30.72 -5.75
N TRP A 5 31.90 30.00 -5.89
CA TRP A 5 31.88 28.61 -6.29
C TRP A 5 31.30 27.71 -5.21
N ILE A 6 31.66 27.99 -3.95
CA ILE A 6 31.11 27.23 -2.80
C ILE A 6 29.60 27.40 -2.68
N MET A 7 29.09 28.59 -2.91
CA MET A 7 27.65 28.87 -2.86
C MET A 7 26.89 28.13 -3.97
N ILE A 8 27.43 28.06 -5.18
CA ILE A 8 26.83 27.35 -6.31
C ILE A 8 26.75 25.85 -6.00
N ILE A 9 27.80 25.26 -5.45
CA ILE A 9 27.84 23.84 -5.08
C ILE A 9 26.81 23.53 -4.00
N LEU A 10 26.64 24.38 -3.00
CA LEU A 10 25.63 24.21 -1.95
C LEU A 10 24.19 24.25 -2.49
N LEU A 11 23.89 25.13 -3.42
CA LEU A 11 22.57 25.24 -4.04
C LEU A 11 22.23 23.97 -4.86
N VAL A 12 23.18 23.43 -5.60
CA VAL A 12 22.97 22.19 -6.35
C VAL A 12 22.72 21.02 -5.41
N SER A 13 23.44 20.95 -4.30
CA SER A 13 23.24 19.91 -3.28
C SER A 13 21.85 19.94 -2.67
N ILE A 14 21.31 21.09 -2.34
CA ILE A 14 19.97 21.27 -1.80
C ILE A 14 18.91 20.86 -2.83
N GLY A 15 19.08 21.24 -4.09
CA GLY A 15 18.15 20.87 -5.15
C GLY A 15 18.08 19.36 -5.37
N GLY A 16 19.23 18.66 -5.36
CA GLY A 16 19.28 17.21 -5.47
C GLY A 16 18.58 16.49 -4.32
N MET A 17 18.71 17.00 -3.11
CA MET A 17 18.08 16.42 -1.94
C MET A 17 16.56 16.56 -1.96
N ALA A 18 16.02 17.67 -2.46
CA ALA A 18 14.59 17.88 -2.60
C ALA A 18 13.93 16.87 -3.54
N ILE A 19 14.61 16.45 -4.62
CA ILE A 19 14.10 15.46 -5.56
C ILE A 19 13.98 14.08 -4.91
N LEU A 20 14.90 13.71 -4.02
CA LEU A 20 14.89 12.42 -3.33
C LEU A 20 13.76 12.26 -2.33
N LEU A 21 13.12 13.35 -1.90
CA LEU A 21 11.98 13.31 -0.97
C LEU A 21 10.65 12.97 -1.66
N TRP A 22 10.59 12.97 -2.97
CA TRP A 22 9.39 12.63 -3.72
C TRP A 22 9.34 11.12 -3.91
N GLY A 23 8.29 10.49 -3.35
CA GLY A 23 8.10 9.06 -3.49
C GLY A 23 7.82 8.62 -4.91
N CYS A 24 8.09 7.35 -5.20
CA CYS A 24 7.73 6.75 -6.47
C CYS A 24 6.23 6.48 -6.53
N PRO A 25 5.58 6.62 -7.71
CA PRO A 25 4.20 6.21 -7.87
C PRO A 25 4.06 4.69 -7.69
N PRO A 26 2.88 4.18 -7.27
CA PRO A 26 2.66 2.76 -7.13
C PRO A 26 2.82 2.06 -8.49
N PRO A 27 3.36 0.83 -8.51
CA PRO A 27 3.56 0.10 -9.75
C PRO A 27 2.23 -0.29 -10.40
N VAL A 28 2.18 -0.25 -11.73
CA VAL A 28 1.05 -0.71 -12.53
C VAL A 28 1.32 -2.13 -13.00
N VAL A 29 0.38 -3.04 -12.73
CA VAL A 29 0.45 -4.43 -13.15
C VAL A 29 -0.38 -4.58 -14.42
N SER A 30 0.23 -5.08 -15.50
CA SER A 30 -0.43 -5.21 -16.80
C SER A 30 -1.39 -6.39 -16.90
N VAL A 31 -1.28 -7.35 -15.99
CA VAL A 31 -2.10 -8.56 -15.98
C VAL A 31 -3.26 -8.39 -15.01
N ARG A 32 -4.47 -8.76 -15.46
CA ARG A 32 -5.65 -8.68 -14.60
C ARG A 32 -5.51 -9.56 -13.36
N PRO A 33 -5.79 -9.03 -12.14
CA PRO A 33 -5.76 -9.84 -10.94
C PRO A 33 -6.78 -10.99 -11.00
N PRO A 34 -6.45 -12.16 -10.43
CA PRO A 34 -7.43 -13.23 -10.27
C PRO A 34 -8.57 -12.80 -9.34
N GLU A 35 -9.70 -13.48 -9.43
CA GLU A 35 -10.79 -13.25 -8.51
C GLU A 35 -10.36 -13.61 -7.08
N PRO A 36 -10.80 -12.81 -6.07
CA PRO A 36 -10.50 -13.11 -4.69
C PRO A 36 -10.96 -14.52 -4.29
N ARG A 37 -10.16 -15.19 -3.49
CA ARG A 37 -10.54 -16.50 -2.95
C ARG A 37 -11.62 -16.32 -1.87
N VAL A 38 -12.57 -17.24 -1.84
CA VAL A 38 -13.53 -17.33 -0.75
C VAL A 38 -12.84 -18.00 0.43
N GLU A 39 -12.77 -17.31 1.56
CA GLU A 39 -12.15 -17.82 2.78
C GLU A 39 -13.21 -18.13 3.84
N VAL A 40 -13.02 -19.25 4.52
CA VAL A 40 -13.83 -19.62 5.68
C VAL A 40 -13.02 -19.27 6.93
N TYR A 41 -13.54 -18.40 7.75
CA TYR A 41 -12.79 -17.83 8.87
C TYR A 41 -13.34 -18.15 10.25
N GLY A 42 -14.36 -18.97 10.37
CA GLY A 42 -14.90 -19.41 11.66
C GLY A 42 -15.35 -18.26 12.59
N PRO A 43 -15.65 -18.57 13.85
CA PRO A 43 -16.09 -17.55 14.81
C PRO A 43 -14.98 -16.59 15.21
N SER A 44 -15.36 -15.37 15.56
CA SER A 44 -14.42 -14.37 16.02
C SER A 44 -13.76 -14.79 17.35
N PRO A 45 -12.43 -14.70 17.46
CA PRO A 45 -11.73 -15.05 18.70
C PRO A 45 -11.89 -14.02 19.82
N HIS A 46 -12.37 -12.82 19.51
CA HIS A 46 -12.51 -11.73 20.45
C HIS A 46 -13.62 -10.77 20.01
N PRO A 47 -14.40 -10.16 20.93
CA PRO A 47 -15.47 -9.23 20.56
C PRO A 47 -15.02 -8.05 19.72
N ASP A 48 -13.78 -7.57 19.92
CA ASP A 48 -13.21 -6.45 19.16
C ASP A 48 -12.40 -6.87 17.93
N ALA A 49 -12.43 -8.15 17.57
CA ALA A 49 -11.72 -8.62 16.39
C ALA A 49 -12.53 -8.37 15.12
N VAL A 50 -11.82 -8.00 14.08
CA VAL A 50 -12.36 -7.78 12.75
C VAL A 50 -11.64 -8.69 11.77
N TRP A 51 -12.40 -9.29 10.85
CA TRP A 51 -11.81 -10.10 9.79
C TRP A 51 -11.17 -9.22 8.74
N ILE A 52 -9.88 -9.41 8.51
CA ILE A 52 -9.12 -8.76 7.44
C ILE A 52 -9.06 -9.74 6.29
N SER A 53 -9.78 -9.44 5.22
CA SER A 53 -9.84 -10.32 4.05
C SER A 53 -8.48 -10.51 3.41
N GLY A 54 -8.21 -11.72 2.92
CA GLY A 54 -7.03 -11.99 2.12
C GLY A 54 -7.10 -11.26 0.77
N TYR A 55 -5.98 -11.24 0.09
CA TYR A 55 -5.89 -10.57 -1.21
C TYR A 55 -4.78 -11.17 -2.07
N TRP A 56 -4.83 -10.86 -3.37
CA TRP A 56 -3.79 -11.23 -4.29
C TRP A 56 -2.69 -10.19 -4.30
N ARG A 57 -1.48 -10.65 -4.10
CA ARG A 57 -0.26 -9.85 -4.21
C ARG A 57 0.46 -10.22 -5.49
N HIS A 58 0.93 -9.22 -6.23
CA HIS A 58 1.73 -9.43 -7.41
C HIS A 58 3.21 -9.18 -7.10
N ARG A 59 4.03 -10.20 -7.29
CA ARG A 59 5.46 -10.10 -7.01
C ARG A 59 6.25 -11.00 -7.98
N GLY A 60 7.29 -10.42 -8.60
CA GLY A 60 8.14 -11.20 -9.51
C GLY A 60 7.40 -11.83 -10.68
N GLY A 61 6.36 -11.19 -11.20
CA GLY A 61 5.54 -11.72 -12.28
C GLY A 61 4.50 -12.76 -11.85
N GLU A 62 4.38 -13.05 -10.57
CA GLU A 62 3.48 -14.08 -10.04
C GLU A 62 2.43 -13.49 -9.13
N TRP A 63 1.24 -14.12 -9.14
CA TRP A 63 0.18 -13.83 -8.19
C TRP A 63 0.31 -14.75 -6.99
N ILE A 64 0.39 -14.15 -5.80
CA ILE A 64 0.52 -14.87 -4.53
C ILE A 64 -0.67 -14.47 -3.66
N TRP A 65 -1.39 -15.49 -3.15
CA TRP A 65 -2.47 -15.23 -2.22
C TRP A 65 -1.94 -14.96 -0.82
N VAL A 66 -2.33 -13.81 -0.26
CA VAL A 66 -2.06 -13.46 1.13
C VAL A 66 -3.32 -13.80 1.92
N PRO A 67 -3.28 -14.79 2.83
CA PRO A 67 -4.48 -15.19 3.55
C PRO A 67 -5.00 -14.11 4.48
N GLY A 68 -6.31 -14.10 4.67
CA GLY A 68 -6.94 -13.24 5.64
C GLY A 68 -6.61 -13.65 7.07
N HIS A 69 -6.90 -12.78 8.01
CA HIS A 69 -6.66 -13.01 9.42
C HIS A 69 -7.57 -12.14 10.29
N TRP A 70 -7.70 -12.54 11.56
CA TRP A 70 -8.37 -11.73 12.56
C TRP A 70 -7.42 -10.68 13.11
N GLU A 71 -7.93 -9.46 13.26
CA GLU A 71 -7.16 -8.38 13.85
C GLU A 71 -8.03 -7.58 14.82
N ARG A 72 -7.46 -7.17 15.95
CA ARG A 72 -8.17 -6.37 16.93
C ARG A 72 -8.28 -4.93 16.45
N ARG A 73 -9.44 -4.30 16.66
CA ARG A 73 -9.64 -2.89 16.34
C ARG A 73 -8.63 -2.03 17.08
N PRO A 74 -7.93 -1.10 16.39
CA PRO A 74 -6.97 -0.21 17.08
C PRO A 74 -7.67 0.80 17.99
N ARG A 75 -8.92 1.15 17.69
CA ARG A 75 -9.76 2.05 18.50
C ARG A 75 -11.20 1.61 18.44
N PRO A 76 -12.03 1.96 19.45
CA PRO A 76 -13.48 1.78 19.34
C PRO A 76 -14.02 2.45 18.08
N HIS A 77 -15.00 1.83 17.44
CA HIS A 77 -15.65 2.33 16.21
C HIS A 77 -14.73 2.42 14.98
N SER A 78 -13.54 1.84 15.03
CA SER A 78 -12.71 1.70 13.83
C SER A 78 -13.34 0.74 12.84
N VAL A 79 -13.29 1.07 11.56
CA VAL A 79 -13.79 0.24 10.48
C VAL A 79 -12.65 -0.10 9.54
N TRP A 80 -12.52 -1.38 9.20
CA TRP A 80 -11.54 -1.81 8.22
C TRP A 80 -12.07 -1.61 6.80
N VAL A 81 -11.31 -0.89 5.98
CA VAL A 81 -11.58 -0.75 4.54
C VAL A 81 -10.66 -1.70 3.81
N PRO A 82 -11.19 -2.74 3.15
CA PRO A 82 -10.34 -3.71 2.44
C PRO A 82 -9.55 -3.08 1.31
N GLY A 83 -8.35 -3.62 1.07
CA GLY A 83 -7.58 -3.28 -0.10
C GLY A 83 -8.26 -3.78 -1.37
N ARG A 84 -7.91 -3.19 -2.49
CA ARG A 84 -8.48 -3.57 -3.79
C ARG A 84 -7.53 -3.28 -4.93
N TRP A 85 -7.69 -4.01 -6.00
CA TRP A 85 -7.04 -3.73 -7.26
C TRP A 85 -7.94 -2.81 -8.07
N GLU A 86 -7.42 -1.67 -8.52
CA GLU A 86 -8.13 -0.71 -9.34
C GLU A 86 -7.63 -0.74 -10.79
N PRO A 87 -8.55 -0.74 -11.78
CA PRO A 87 -8.15 -0.60 -13.15
C PRO A 87 -7.59 0.81 -13.39
N ARG A 88 -6.49 0.87 -14.11
CA ARG A 88 -5.81 2.09 -14.50
C ARG A 88 -5.37 1.99 -15.94
N ARG A 89 -5.02 3.11 -16.53
CA ARG A 89 -4.41 3.12 -17.85
C ARG A 89 -3.15 2.26 -17.86
N GLY A 90 -3.13 1.24 -18.69
CA GLY A 90 -2.01 0.31 -18.79
C GLY A 90 -2.09 -0.90 -17.87
N GLY A 91 -3.13 -1.02 -17.04
CA GLY A 91 -3.29 -2.20 -16.19
C GLY A 91 -4.02 -1.95 -14.89
N TRP A 92 -3.44 -2.40 -13.78
CA TRP A 92 -4.07 -2.45 -12.47
C TRP A 92 -3.11 -1.93 -11.41
N VAL A 93 -3.66 -1.22 -10.44
CA VAL A 93 -2.90 -0.68 -9.30
C VAL A 93 -3.52 -1.17 -8.00
N TRP A 94 -2.67 -1.62 -7.07
CA TRP A 94 -3.10 -2.03 -5.75
C TRP A 94 -3.36 -0.82 -4.85
N ARG A 95 -4.55 -0.80 -4.24
CA ARG A 95 -4.91 0.15 -3.19
C ARG A 95 -4.93 -0.58 -1.85
N PRO A 96 -3.99 -0.32 -0.95
CA PRO A 96 -3.93 -1.01 0.34
C PRO A 96 -5.16 -0.78 1.19
N GLY A 97 -5.55 -1.79 1.96
CA GLY A 97 -6.57 -1.63 2.98
C GLY A 97 -6.08 -0.73 4.11
N HIS A 98 -7.01 -0.17 4.85
CA HIS A 98 -6.69 0.75 5.94
C HIS A 98 -7.83 0.81 6.96
N TRP A 99 -7.52 1.32 8.13
CA TRP A 99 -8.50 1.61 9.15
C TRP A 99 -9.06 3.02 8.99
N GLU A 100 -10.37 3.14 9.09
CA GLU A 100 -11.05 4.43 9.22
C GLU A 100 -11.55 4.60 10.65
N TYR A 101 -11.35 5.77 11.20
CA TYR A 101 -11.75 6.11 12.55
C TYR A 101 -13.00 6.98 12.50
N ARG A 102 -14.01 6.55 13.21
CA ARG A 102 -15.31 7.24 13.27
C ARG A 102 -15.62 7.73 14.67
#